data_d9aaa05e636bf54eba96d81335fb99f6
#
_entry.id   d9aaa05e636bf54eba96d81335fb99f6
#
_cell.length_a   1.000
_cell.length_b   1.000
_cell.length_c   1.000
_cell.angle_alpha   90.00
_cell.angle_beta   90.00
_cell.angle_gamma   90.00
#
_symmetry.space_group_name_H-M   'P 1'
#
loop_
_entity.id
_entity.type
_entity.pdbx_description
1 polymer ?
#
loop_
_entity_poly.entity_id
_entity_poly.type
_entity_poly.pdbx_seq_one_letter_code
_entity_poly.pdbx_strand_id
1 'polypeptide(L)'
;MRQGRSRHKGGVPRRNYYRMDGDVGMAYSVGMISLGCEKNRVDAEMMMARLREAGFVLKDDAAGADAAIVNTCGFIESAKAESIEEILELAKLKKEGKIRALIVTGCMAERYREEVRRELPEADAVCGIGADGDIAEIVRRALEGEHPEVFPEKEKLPLEGKRVRSTPPYYTYLKIAEGCDNRCAYCAIPMIRGPYRSREPERIVQEAAELAASGVKELILIAQDVTRYGKDLHDGSRLPELLRRLCRIDGLRWIRLLYCYPDAITDELLDVMASEKKIVKYMDLPLQHCSHEVLRAMHRAGSRGELTELIAKIRARVPGIVLRTTMMVGFPGETADDFNELCEFAKEIKFERLGCFAFSQEEGTDAYDMEDQIPQEEKERRRDILMEQQQTIMQRWGESRVGQTVEVLVEGYDRYAGCWFGRSAADAPEVDGRVFFTAQGGKPRAGEFRKVLLTECLDCDMLGELVG
;
A
#
# COMPACT_ATOMS: atom_id res chain seq x y z
N MET A 1 -13.72 -17.62 19.62
CA MET A 1 -14.24 -18.40 18.49
C MET A 1 -13.30 -18.20 17.31
N ARG A 2 -12.68 -19.25 16.79
CA ARG A 2 -11.69 -19.18 15.70
C ARG A 2 -12.44 -18.93 14.38
N GLN A 3 -12.30 -17.76 13.79
CA GLN A 3 -12.75 -17.51 12.42
C GLN A 3 -11.60 -17.86 11.47
N GLY A 4 -11.79 -18.97 10.73
CA GLY A 4 -10.89 -19.36 9.66
C GLY A 4 -11.03 -18.41 8.48
N ARG A 5 -9.94 -17.72 8.13
CA ARG A 5 -9.84 -16.97 6.87
C ARG A 5 -9.73 -17.96 5.71
N SER A 6 -10.77 -18.04 4.91
CA SER A 6 -10.76 -18.79 3.64
C SER A 6 -9.94 -17.99 2.61
N ARG A 7 -8.80 -18.54 2.19
CA ARG A 7 -7.99 -18.01 1.07
C ARG A 7 -8.79 -18.20 -0.24
N HIS A 8 -9.29 -17.11 -0.83
CA HIS A 8 -9.86 -17.15 -2.18
C HIS A 8 -8.75 -17.15 -3.23
N LYS A 9 -8.49 -18.28 -3.83
CA LYS A 9 -7.68 -18.39 -5.05
C LYS A 9 -8.56 -17.96 -6.25
N GLY A 10 -8.50 -16.69 -6.61
CA GLY A 10 -9.06 -16.20 -7.87
C GLY A 10 -8.13 -16.55 -9.03
N GLY A 11 -8.45 -17.56 -9.81
CA GLY A 11 -7.69 -17.92 -11.00
C GLY A 11 -7.84 -16.87 -12.11
N VAL A 12 -6.72 -16.28 -12.52
CA VAL A 12 -6.62 -15.39 -13.67
C VAL A 12 -6.68 -16.23 -14.96
N PRO A 13 -7.40 -15.81 -16.04
CA PRO A 13 -7.52 -16.59 -17.26
C PRO A 13 -6.16 -16.74 -17.98
N ARG A 14 -5.85 -17.96 -18.38
CA ARG A 14 -4.66 -18.32 -19.13
C ARG A 14 -4.58 -17.52 -20.43
N ARG A 15 -3.50 -16.76 -20.63
CA ARG A 15 -3.12 -16.16 -21.91
C ARG A 15 -2.06 -17.03 -22.60
N ASN A 16 -2.28 -17.28 -23.90
CA ASN A 16 -1.35 -17.98 -24.78
C ASN A 16 -0.05 -17.19 -24.94
N TYR A 17 1.06 -17.84 -24.68
CA TYR A 17 2.41 -17.28 -24.91
C TYR A 17 2.89 -17.69 -26.30
N TYR A 18 3.34 -16.73 -27.08
CA TYR A 18 4.04 -16.97 -28.34
C TYR A 18 5.49 -17.41 -28.06
N ARG A 19 5.83 -18.56 -28.63
CA ARG A 19 7.19 -19.13 -28.63
C ARG A 19 8.03 -18.39 -29.66
N MET A 20 9.15 -17.81 -29.28
CA MET A 20 10.20 -17.40 -30.21
C MET A 20 11.27 -18.50 -30.20
N ASP A 21 11.48 -19.12 -31.38
CA ASP A 21 12.52 -20.13 -31.58
C ASP A 21 13.88 -19.47 -31.73
N GLY A 22 14.81 -19.80 -30.89
CA GLY A 22 16.23 -19.50 -30.96
C GLY A 22 16.92 -20.24 -29.81
N ASP A 23 17.85 -21.12 -30.15
CA ASP A 23 18.64 -22.05 -29.33
C ASP A 23 18.67 -21.77 -27.84
N VAL A 24 17.79 -22.44 -27.06
CA VAL A 24 17.53 -22.10 -25.67
C VAL A 24 17.82 -23.33 -24.82
N GLY A 25 18.93 -23.27 -24.09
CA GLY A 25 19.02 -23.99 -22.82
C GLY A 25 17.74 -23.69 -22.03
N MET A 26 17.16 -24.69 -21.32
CA MET A 26 15.89 -24.55 -20.63
C MET A 26 15.86 -23.24 -19.84
N ALA A 27 14.97 -22.32 -20.22
CA ALA A 27 14.83 -21.05 -19.54
C ALA A 27 14.32 -21.31 -18.11
N TYR A 28 15.07 -20.92 -17.09
CA TYR A 28 14.66 -21.04 -15.70
C TYR A 28 13.37 -20.27 -15.43
N SER A 29 12.54 -20.85 -14.58
CA SER A 29 11.31 -20.23 -14.13
C SER A 29 11.47 -19.60 -12.73
N VAL A 30 10.83 -18.44 -12.52
CA VAL A 30 10.86 -17.71 -11.26
C VAL A 30 9.44 -17.38 -10.82
N GLY A 31 9.13 -17.67 -9.56
CA GLY A 31 7.92 -17.19 -8.91
C GLY A 31 8.27 -16.19 -7.80
N MET A 32 7.35 -15.25 -7.54
CA MET A 32 7.57 -14.21 -6.54
C MET A 32 6.36 -14.07 -5.61
N ILE A 33 6.65 -14.06 -4.31
CA ILE A 33 5.71 -13.67 -3.25
C ILE A 33 6.10 -12.27 -2.79
N SER A 34 5.19 -11.31 -2.87
CA SER A 34 5.41 -9.94 -2.39
C SER A 34 4.49 -9.63 -1.23
N LEU A 35 5.10 -9.30 -0.09
CA LEU A 35 4.42 -9.02 1.17
C LEU A 35 4.49 -7.53 1.51
N GLY A 36 3.62 -7.10 2.42
CA GLY A 36 3.61 -5.73 2.95
C GLY A 36 2.83 -4.75 2.07
N CYS A 37 3.41 -3.58 1.82
CA CYS A 37 2.70 -2.42 1.27
C CYS A 37 2.81 -2.29 -0.26
N GLU A 38 2.06 -1.31 -0.81
CA GLU A 38 2.02 -1.03 -2.25
C GLU A 38 3.38 -0.58 -2.80
N LYS A 39 4.24 0.08 -1.99
CA LYS A 39 5.62 0.43 -2.39
C LYS A 39 6.43 -0.82 -2.66
N ASN A 40 6.34 -1.80 -1.75
CA ASN A 40 7.01 -3.09 -1.89
C ASN A 40 6.48 -3.88 -3.10
N ARG A 41 5.17 -3.78 -3.39
CA ARG A 41 4.57 -4.34 -4.60
C ARG A 41 5.15 -3.74 -5.88
N VAL A 42 5.30 -2.40 -5.95
CA VAL A 42 5.93 -1.74 -7.10
C VAL A 42 7.37 -2.19 -7.30
N ASP A 43 8.13 -2.36 -6.22
CA ASP A 43 9.50 -2.89 -6.28
C ASP A 43 9.50 -4.33 -6.84
N ALA A 44 8.59 -5.20 -6.39
CA ALA A 44 8.41 -6.55 -6.94
C ALA A 44 8.06 -6.54 -8.44
N GLU A 45 7.19 -5.64 -8.87
CA GLU A 45 6.82 -5.48 -10.29
C GLU A 45 8.01 -5.06 -11.16
N MET A 46 8.92 -4.23 -10.63
CA MET A 46 10.18 -3.87 -11.29
C MET A 46 11.12 -5.06 -11.38
N MET A 47 11.31 -5.82 -10.29
CA MET A 47 12.11 -7.05 -10.28
C MET A 47 11.59 -8.06 -11.30
N MET A 48 10.28 -8.30 -11.36
CA MET A 48 9.65 -9.19 -12.33
C MET A 48 9.91 -8.75 -13.77
N ALA A 49 9.92 -7.45 -14.06
CA ALA A 49 10.24 -6.95 -15.40
C ALA A 49 11.70 -7.24 -15.78
N ARG A 50 12.64 -7.04 -14.85
CA ARG A 50 14.06 -7.36 -15.06
C ARG A 50 14.30 -8.85 -15.29
N LEU A 51 13.66 -9.70 -14.51
CA LEU A 51 13.73 -11.15 -14.69
C LEU A 51 13.20 -11.58 -16.06
N ARG A 52 12.06 -11.04 -16.49
CA ARG A 52 11.51 -11.32 -17.81
C ARG A 52 12.40 -10.84 -18.94
N GLU A 53 12.97 -9.64 -18.84
CA GLU A 53 13.94 -9.09 -19.82
C GLU A 53 15.22 -9.94 -19.90
N ALA A 54 15.63 -10.55 -18.78
CA ALA A 54 16.78 -11.46 -18.71
C ALA A 54 16.48 -12.90 -19.18
N GLY A 55 15.25 -13.18 -19.66
CA GLY A 55 14.86 -14.46 -20.24
C GLY A 55 14.26 -15.47 -19.25
N PHE A 56 14.00 -15.09 -17.99
CA PHE A 56 13.29 -15.98 -17.06
C PHE A 56 11.80 -16.08 -17.40
N VAL A 57 11.23 -17.27 -17.16
CA VAL A 57 9.79 -17.50 -17.26
C VAL A 57 9.14 -17.18 -15.91
N LEU A 58 8.30 -16.14 -15.88
CA LEU A 58 7.57 -15.79 -14.67
C LEU A 58 6.41 -16.75 -14.45
N LYS A 59 6.27 -17.26 -13.22
CA LYS A 59 5.18 -18.11 -12.77
C LYS A 59 4.36 -17.42 -11.69
N ASP A 60 3.04 -17.63 -11.74
CA ASP A 60 2.11 -17.12 -10.72
C ASP A 60 2.24 -17.87 -9.38
N ASP A 61 2.71 -19.13 -9.42
CA ASP A 61 2.95 -19.97 -8.26
C ASP A 61 4.45 -20.17 -8.05
N ALA A 62 4.96 -19.64 -6.96
CA ALA A 62 6.36 -19.79 -6.57
C ALA A 62 6.71 -21.26 -6.26
N ALA A 63 5.76 -22.06 -5.77
CA ALA A 63 5.95 -23.47 -5.44
C ALA A 63 6.27 -24.38 -6.63
N GLY A 64 5.99 -23.92 -7.85
CA GLY A 64 6.26 -24.68 -9.07
C GLY A 64 7.37 -24.10 -9.94
N ALA A 65 8.14 -23.13 -9.42
CA ALA A 65 9.22 -22.46 -10.14
C ALA A 65 10.60 -23.08 -9.82
N ASP A 66 11.60 -22.87 -10.70
CA ASP A 66 12.99 -23.26 -10.39
C ASP A 66 13.55 -22.40 -9.26
N ALA A 67 13.22 -21.09 -9.23
CA ALA A 67 13.58 -20.19 -8.15
C ALA A 67 12.34 -19.50 -7.58
N ALA A 68 12.32 -19.32 -6.26
CA ALA A 68 11.30 -18.56 -5.54
C ALA A 68 11.93 -17.32 -4.91
N ILE A 69 11.28 -16.19 -5.04
CA ILE A 69 11.68 -14.92 -4.43
C ILE A 69 10.62 -14.50 -3.43
N VAL A 70 11.02 -14.20 -2.20
CA VAL A 70 10.18 -13.58 -1.18
C VAL A 70 10.61 -12.13 -1.01
N ASN A 71 9.76 -11.21 -1.47
CA ASN A 71 9.92 -9.78 -1.24
C ASN A 71 9.24 -9.43 0.09
N THR A 72 10.03 -9.31 1.13
CA THR A 72 9.63 -9.29 2.54
C THR A 72 9.20 -7.91 3.04
N CYS A 73 8.34 -7.90 4.06
CA CYS A 73 8.04 -6.72 4.87
C CYS A 73 8.79 -6.81 6.20
N GLY A 74 9.36 -5.69 6.66
CA GLY A 74 10.11 -5.60 7.92
C GLY A 74 9.74 -4.36 8.71
N PHE A 75 8.51 -3.84 8.53
CA PHE A 75 8.10 -2.58 9.13
C PHE A 75 7.61 -2.75 10.58
N ILE A 76 6.81 -3.77 10.84
CA ILE A 76 6.29 -4.11 12.18
C ILE A 76 6.43 -5.63 12.43
N GLU A 77 6.40 -6.02 13.71
CA GLU A 77 6.64 -7.41 14.15
C GLU A 77 5.72 -8.42 13.43
N SER A 78 4.42 -8.13 13.33
CA SER A 78 3.47 -9.03 12.66
C SER A 78 3.79 -9.26 11.19
N ALA A 79 4.28 -8.25 10.49
CA ALA A 79 4.68 -8.35 9.09
C ALA A 79 6.03 -9.08 8.92
N LYS A 80 6.93 -8.99 9.91
CA LYS A 80 8.14 -9.82 9.97
C LYS A 80 7.79 -11.30 10.15
N ALA A 81 6.89 -11.60 11.08
CA ALA A 81 6.43 -12.96 11.34
C ALA A 81 5.80 -13.59 10.08
N GLU A 82 4.94 -12.86 9.37
CA GLU A 82 4.38 -13.30 8.07
C GLU A 82 5.48 -13.56 7.05
N SER A 83 6.48 -12.69 6.95
CA SER A 83 7.60 -12.86 6.02
C SER A 83 8.42 -14.11 6.33
N ILE A 84 8.70 -14.39 7.61
CA ILE A 84 9.42 -15.57 8.05
C ILE A 84 8.61 -16.83 7.78
N GLU A 85 7.31 -16.84 8.04
CA GLU A 85 6.42 -17.98 7.77
C GLU A 85 6.47 -18.37 6.28
N GLU A 86 6.32 -17.40 5.37
CA GLU A 86 6.38 -17.65 3.92
C GLU A 86 7.75 -18.17 3.47
N ILE A 87 8.85 -17.64 4.02
CA ILE A 87 10.20 -18.14 3.74
C ILE A 87 10.33 -19.60 4.18
N LEU A 88 9.86 -19.95 5.38
CA LEU A 88 9.95 -21.31 5.91
C LEU A 88 9.04 -22.29 5.15
N GLU A 89 7.88 -21.84 4.65
CA GLU A 89 7.02 -22.64 3.77
C GLU A 89 7.75 -22.99 2.47
N LEU A 90 8.38 -22.00 1.82
CA LEU A 90 9.15 -22.22 0.60
C LEU A 90 10.42 -23.07 0.85
N ALA A 91 11.06 -22.91 2.01
CA ALA A 91 12.20 -23.73 2.39
C ALA A 91 11.85 -25.23 2.50
N LYS A 92 10.63 -25.56 2.95
CA LYS A 92 10.11 -26.95 2.93
C LYS A 92 10.00 -27.47 1.51
N LEU A 93 9.46 -26.66 0.58
CA LEU A 93 9.35 -27.04 -0.84
C LEU A 93 10.73 -27.22 -1.48
N LYS A 94 11.71 -26.43 -1.08
CA LYS A 94 13.10 -26.60 -1.52
C LYS A 94 13.70 -27.92 -1.03
N LYS A 95 13.50 -28.29 0.24
CA LYS A 95 13.91 -29.59 0.79
C LYS A 95 13.24 -30.77 0.07
N GLU A 96 12.03 -30.59 -0.43
CA GLU A 96 11.31 -31.57 -1.24
C GLU A 96 11.75 -31.60 -2.73
N GLY A 97 12.68 -30.74 -3.12
CA GLY A 97 13.17 -30.63 -4.50
C GLY A 97 12.20 -29.98 -5.50
N LYS A 98 11.15 -29.31 -5.02
CA LYS A 98 10.18 -28.60 -5.85
C LYS A 98 10.67 -27.22 -6.29
N ILE A 99 11.56 -26.62 -5.50
CA ILE A 99 12.25 -25.36 -5.76
C ILE A 99 13.74 -25.62 -5.65
N ARG A 100 14.55 -25.02 -6.53
CA ARG A 100 16.01 -25.19 -6.53
C ARG A 100 16.73 -24.09 -5.78
N ALA A 101 16.22 -22.85 -5.87
CA ALA A 101 16.79 -21.69 -5.19
C ALA A 101 15.70 -20.86 -4.50
N LEU A 102 16.01 -20.36 -3.29
CA LEU A 102 15.18 -19.47 -2.49
C LEU A 102 15.91 -18.15 -2.26
N ILE A 103 15.32 -17.06 -2.73
CA ILE A 103 15.88 -15.71 -2.64
C ILE A 103 15.04 -14.88 -1.69
N VAL A 104 15.66 -14.22 -0.73
CA VAL A 104 15.00 -13.33 0.23
C VAL A 104 15.42 -11.89 -0.04
N THR A 105 14.44 -11.01 -0.26
CA THR A 105 14.66 -9.58 -0.54
C THR A 105 13.64 -8.71 0.20
N GLY A 106 13.71 -7.39 0.03
CA GLY A 106 12.75 -6.44 0.55
C GLY A 106 13.12 -5.84 1.91
N CYS A 107 12.11 -5.27 2.60
CA CYS A 107 12.32 -4.44 3.78
C CYS A 107 12.94 -5.20 4.97
N MET A 108 12.54 -6.46 5.22
CA MET A 108 13.11 -7.26 6.29
C MET A 108 14.57 -7.62 5.97
N ALA A 109 14.85 -8.08 4.76
CA ALA A 109 16.20 -8.38 4.32
C ALA A 109 17.12 -7.14 4.40
N GLU A 110 16.61 -5.95 4.04
CA GLU A 110 17.36 -4.69 4.15
C GLU A 110 17.65 -4.30 5.60
N ARG A 111 16.68 -4.47 6.50
CA ARG A 111 16.78 -4.03 7.89
C ARG A 111 17.63 -4.98 8.75
N TYR A 112 17.51 -6.27 8.55
CA TYR A 112 18.07 -7.33 9.39
C TYR A 112 19.06 -8.24 8.64
N ARG A 113 19.91 -7.66 7.82
CA ARG A 113 20.85 -8.33 6.90
C ARG A 113 21.54 -9.56 7.48
N GLU A 114 22.24 -9.36 8.60
CA GLU A 114 23.04 -10.42 9.25
C GLU A 114 22.16 -11.44 9.98
N GLU A 115 21.07 -11.00 10.61
CA GLU A 115 20.11 -11.86 11.27
C GLU A 115 19.41 -12.78 10.28
N VAL A 116 18.91 -12.23 9.16
CA VAL A 116 18.25 -13.00 8.09
C VAL A 116 19.20 -14.08 7.57
N ARG A 117 20.45 -13.75 7.33
CA ARG A 117 21.45 -14.70 6.86
C ARG A 117 21.74 -15.80 7.88
N ARG A 118 21.87 -15.44 9.16
CA ARG A 118 22.19 -16.36 10.24
C ARG A 118 21.03 -17.28 10.61
N GLU A 119 19.82 -16.70 10.71
CA GLU A 119 18.64 -17.39 11.22
C GLU A 119 17.83 -18.11 10.12
N LEU A 120 18.04 -17.75 8.85
CA LEU A 120 17.37 -18.35 7.69
C LEU A 120 18.39 -18.94 6.70
N PRO A 121 19.18 -19.94 7.12
CA PRO A 121 20.23 -20.54 6.29
C PRO A 121 19.67 -21.29 5.06
N GLU A 122 18.36 -21.48 4.98
CA GLU A 122 17.68 -22.05 3.81
C GLU A 122 17.66 -21.11 2.60
N ALA A 123 17.84 -19.80 2.82
CA ALA A 123 17.93 -18.82 1.73
C ALA A 123 19.25 -18.98 0.97
N ASP A 124 19.17 -19.13 -0.36
CA ASP A 124 20.36 -19.21 -1.23
C ASP A 124 20.91 -17.83 -1.55
N ALA A 125 20.07 -16.81 -1.50
CA ALA A 125 20.50 -15.42 -1.67
C ALA A 125 19.72 -14.49 -0.75
N VAL A 126 20.41 -13.47 -0.22
CA VAL A 126 19.78 -12.39 0.55
C VAL A 126 20.18 -11.06 -0.10
N CYS A 127 19.18 -10.24 -0.44
CA CYS A 127 19.44 -8.95 -1.05
C CYS A 127 18.52 -7.87 -0.50
N GLY A 128 19.06 -6.65 -0.43
CA GLY A 128 18.37 -5.49 0.08
C GLY A 128 17.46 -4.84 -0.96
N ILE A 129 16.82 -3.75 -0.54
CA ILE A 129 16.03 -2.89 -1.42
C ILE A 129 16.97 -2.28 -2.46
N GLY A 130 16.51 -2.21 -3.72
CA GLY A 130 17.30 -1.64 -4.82
C GLY A 130 18.19 -2.64 -5.56
N ALA A 131 18.26 -3.89 -5.09
CA ALA A 131 18.92 -4.97 -5.82
C ALA A 131 18.15 -5.42 -7.10
N ASP A 132 17.05 -4.75 -7.43
CA ASP A 132 16.22 -5.04 -8.61
C ASP A 132 17.00 -4.91 -9.91
N GLY A 133 18.02 -4.06 -9.98
CA GLY A 133 18.94 -3.99 -11.14
C GLY A 133 19.72 -5.28 -11.37
N ASP A 134 20.08 -5.96 -10.30
CA ASP A 134 20.95 -7.15 -10.29
C ASP A 134 20.16 -8.44 -10.07
N ILE A 135 18.85 -8.39 -9.87
CA ILE A 135 18.02 -9.54 -9.46
C ILE A 135 18.18 -10.74 -10.39
N ALA A 136 18.32 -10.53 -11.67
CA ALA A 136 18.48 -11.61 -12.64
C ALA A 136 19.81 -12.35 -12.46
N GLU A 137 20.88 -11.63 -12.15
CA GLU A 137 22.20 -12.21 -11.86
C GLU A 137 22.20 -12.90 -10.50
N ILE A 138 21.57 -12.30 -9.49
CA ILE A 138 21.40 -12.90 -8.16
C ILE A 138 20.71 -14.26 -8.28
N VAL A 139 19.62 -14.34 -9.04
CA VAL A 139 18.87 -15.59 -9.25
C VAL A 139 19.72 -16.64 -9.99
N ARG A 140 20.48 -16.26 -11.04
CA ARG A 140 21.37 -17.22 -11.74
C ARG A 140 22.41 -17.81 -10.81
N ARG A 141 23.11 -16.97 -10.07
CA ARG A 141 24.14 -17.40 -9.12
C ARG A 141 23.57 -18.30 -8.03
N ALA A 142 22.38 -17.99 -7.50
CA ALA A 142 21.68 -18.84 -6.53
C ALA A 142 21.32 -20.21 -7.13
N LEU A 143 20.86 -20.27 -8.39
CA LEU A 143 20.58 -21.53 -9.09
C LEU A 143 21.83 -22.36 -9.39
N GLU A 144 23.00 -21.72 -9.48
CA GLU A 144 24.32 -22.35 -9.64
C GLU A 144 24.95 -22.82 -8.32
N GLY A 145 24.25 -22.56 -7.19
CA GLY A 145 24.69 -22.98 -5.85
C GLY A 145 25.62 -21.98 -5.16
N GLU A 146 25.69 -20.74 -5.66
CA GLU A 146 26.34 -19.64 -4.96
C GLU A 146 25.35 -19.01 -3.97
N HIS A 147 25.88 -18.24 -3.01
CA HIS A 147 25.09 -17.52 -2.01
C HIS A 147 25.34 -16.01 -2.08
N PRO A 148 24.84 -15.33 -3.14
CA PRO A 148 25.09 -13.91 -3.30
C PRO A 148 24.37 -13.07 -2.24
N GLU A 149 25.09 -12.05 -1.74
CA GLU A 149 24.58 -11.01 -0.87
C GLU A 149 24.75 -9.66 -1.58
N VAL A 150 23.65 -8.94 -1.79
CA VAL A 150 23.68 -7.67 -2.55
C VAL A 150 22.86 -6.61 -1.84
N PHE A 151 23.52 -5.59 -1.31
CA PHE A 151 22.90 -4.47 -0.58
C PHE A 151 23.38 -3.15 -1.16
N PRO A 152 22.69 -2.59 -2.16
CA PRO A 152 23.04 -1.32 -2.76
C PRO A 152 22.96 -0.15 -1.77
N GLU A 153 23.70 0.93 -2.05
CA GLU A 153 23.60 2.18 -1.30
C GLU A 153 22.20 2.79 -1.48
N LYS A 154 21.57 3.20 -0.39
CA LYS A 154 20.16 3.67 -0.35
C LYS A 154 19.93 4.91 -1.22
N GLU A 155 20.91 5.79 -1.29
CA GLU A 155 20.88 7.00 -2.11
C GLU A 155 20.89 6.70 -3.62
N LYS A 156 21.33 5.52 -3.99
CA LYS A 156 21.41 5.05 -5.39
C LYS A 156 20.30 4.08 -5.79
N LEU A 157 19.31 3.88 -4.91
CA LEU A 157 18.17 3.00 -5.22
C LEU A 157 17.49 3.46 -6.53
N PRO A 158 17.15 2.53 -7.42
CA PRO A 158 16.47 2.88 -8.66
C PRO A 158 15.07 3.42 -8.36
N LEU A 159 14.74 4.58 -8.90
CA LEU A 159 13.40 5.17 -8.82
C LEU A 159 12.56 4.85 -10.06
N GLU A 160 13.21 4.45 -11.15
CA GLU A 160 12.64 4.27 -12.47
C GLU A 160 12.84 2.85 -12.97
N GLY A 161 11.86 2.35 -13.72
CA GLY A 161 12.00 1.04 -14.35
C GLY A 161 10.70 0.57 -14.99
N LYS A 162 10.81 -0.34 -15.96
CA LYS A 162 9.65 -1.08 -16.48
C LYS A 162 9.08 -1.98 -15.39
N ARG A 163 7.78 -2.24 -15.45
CA ARG A 163 7.07 -3.06 -14.47
C ARG A 163 6.24 -4.16 -15.14
N VAL A 164 6.17 -5.31 -14.49
CA VAL A 164 5.15 -6.33 -14.74
C VAL A 164 4.04 -6.12 -13.72
N ARG A 165 2.96 -5.47 -14.11
CA ARG A 165 1.88 -5.14 -13.19
C ARG A 165 1.26 -6.39 -12.57
N SER A 166 1.12 -6.39 -11.26
CA SER A 166 0.46 -7.42 -10.46
C SER A 166 -0.98 -7.04 -10.07
N THR A 167 -1.35 -5.76 -10.26
CA THR A 167 -2.72 -5.29 -10.04
C THR A 167 -3.64 -5.67 -11.22
N PRO A 168 -4.97 -5.68 -10.99
CA PRO A 168 -5.94 -5.76 -12.07
C PRO A 168 -5.71 -4.68 -13.15
N PRO A 169 -6.13 -4.91 -14.41
CA PRO A 169 -5.75 -4.03 -15.52
C PRO A 169 -6.31 -2.60 -15.44
N TYR A 170 -7.31 -2.37 -14.60
CA TYR A 170 -8.05 -1.10 -14.53
C TYR A 170 -7.54 -0.15 -13.44
N TYR A 171 -6.71 -0.57 -12.50
CA TYR A 171 -6.03 0.34 -11.57
C TYR A 171 -4.56 -0.06 -11.36
N THR A 172 -3.74 0.88 -10.89
CA THR A 172 -2.37 0.58 -10.48
C THR A 172 -1.83 1.67 -9.55
N TYR A 173 -0.81 1.29 -8.78
CA TYR A 173 -0.06 2.22 -7.97
C TYR A 173 1.02 2.91 -8.80
N LEU A 174 1.23 4.19 -8.57
CA LEU A 174 2.28 5.00 -9.18
C LEU A 174 3.15 5.61 -8.08
N LYS A 175 4.33 5.05 -7.90
CA LYS A 175 5.29 5.55 -6.92
C LYS A 175 5.91 6.84 -7.44
N ILE A 176 5.76 7.96 -6.71
CA ILE A 176 6.25 9.29 -7.11
C ILE A 176 7.51 9.72 -6.36
N ALA A 177 7.83 9.08 -5.24
CA ALA A 177 9.04 9.30 -4.46
C ALA A 177 9.40 8.05 -3.66
N GLU A 178 10.63 8.01 -3.13
CA GLU A 178 11.16 6.94 -2.28
C GLU A 178 11.83 7.54 -1.05
N GLY A 179 11.84 6.81 0.07
CA GLY A 179 12.45 7.23 1.33
C GLY A 179 11.62 8.26 2.11
N CYS A 180 12.10 8.67 3.29
CA CYS A 180 11.37 9.59 4.15
C CYS A 180 12.31 10.34 5.11
N ASP A 181 12.11 11.66 5.24
CA ASP A 181 12.86 12.53 6.15
C ASP A 181 12.06 12.99 7.37
N ASN A 182 10.84 12.48 7.57
CA ASN A 182 9.97 12.89 8.69
C ASN A 182 10.49 12.45 10.06
N ARG A 183 11.31 11.37 10.13
CA ARG A 183 11.98 10.88 11.34
C ARG A 183 11.03 10.70 12.54
N CYS A 184 9.82 10.17 12.28
CA CYS A 184 8.91 9.81 13.37
C CYS A 184 9.58 8.79 14.30
N ALA A 185 9.47 8.99 15.63
CA ALA A 185 10.21 8.23 16.64
C ALA A 185 9.97 6.71 16.61
N TYR A 186 8.84 6.27 16.07
CA TYR A 186 8.45 4.85 15.95
C TYR A 186 8.79 4.22 14.57
N CYS A 187 9.42 4.97 13.66
CA CYS A 187 9.44 4.58 12.25
C CYS A 187 10.82 4.15 11.76
N ALA A 188 10.91 2.91 11.31
CA ALA A 188 12.13 2.34 10.73
C ALA A 188 12.37 2.71 9.25
N ILE A 189 11.46 3.43 8.59
CA ILE A 189 11.55 3.73 7.15
C ILE A 189 12.83 4.44 6.74
N PRO A 190 13.32 5.49 7.46
CA PRO A 190 14.59 6.12 7.09
C PRO A 190 15.78 5.15 7.07
N MET A 191 15.79 4.18 8.00
CA MET A 191 16.83 3.14 8.04
C MET A 191 16.69 2.13 6.90
N ILE A 192 15.45 1.82 6.47
CA ILE A 192 15.18 0.82 5.45
C ILE A 192 15.31 1.42 4.05
N ARG A 193 14.67 2.56 3.78
CA ARG A 193 14.50 3.13 2.44
C ARG A 193 15.33 4.39 2.17
N GLY A 194 16.05 4.87 3.18
CA GLY A 194 16.93 6.03 3.07
C GLY A 194 16.21 7.38 3.02
N PRO A 195 16.94 8.45 2.61
CA PRO A 195 16.40 9.79 2.54
C PRO A 195 15.33 9.93 1.47
N TYR A 196 14.51 10.99 1.61
CA TYR A 196 13.45 11.29 0.65
C TYR A 196 14.01 11.70 -0.71
N ARG A 197 13.52 11.06 -1.78
CA ARG A 197 13.92 11.35 -3.16
C ARG A 197 12.70 11.32 -4.07
N SER A 198 12.36 12.47 -4.65
CA SER A 198 11.31 12.59 -5.66
C SER A 198 11.77 12.05 -7.01
N ARG A 199 10.85 11.45 -7.74
CA ARG A 199 11.04 11.13 -9.15
C ARG A 199 10.85 12.39 -10.01
N GLU A 200 11.54 12.43 -11.15
CA GLU A 200 11.38 13.51 -12.13
C GLU A 200 9.94 13.58 -12.67
N PRO A 201 9.32 14.78 -12.71
CA PRO A 201 7.91 14.92 -13.12
C PRO A 201 7.63 14.36 -14.52
N GLU A 202 8.57 14.56 -15.45
CA GLU A 202 8.48 14.08 -16.83
C GLU A 202 8.35 12.56 -16.88
N ARG A 203 9.16 11.85 -16.09
CA ARG A 203 9.15 10.39 -16.02
C ARG A 203 7.84 9.86 -15.41
N ILE A 204 7.34 10.52 -14.37
CA ILE A 204 6.06 10.16 -13.76
C ILE A 204 4.92 10.34 -14.77
N VAL A 205 4.88 11.47 -15.47
CA VAL A 205 3.83 11.77 -16.47
C VAL A 205 3.91 10.81 -17.65
N GLN A 206 5.13 10.47 -18.10
CA GLN A 206 5.32 9.49 -19.17
C GLN A 206 4.81 8.11 -18.74
N GLU A 207 5.20 7.60 -17.57
CA GLU A 207 4.72 6.31 -17.04
C GLU A 207 3.20 6.31 -16.90
N ALA A 208 2.62 7.39 -16.36
CA ALA A 208 1.19 7.52 -16.21
C ALA A 208 0.44 7.47 -17.56
N ALA A 209 0.99 8.09 -18.60
CA ALA A 209 0.42 8.05 -19.95
C ALA A 209 0.50 6.63 -20.56
N GLU A 210 1.62 5.92 -20.39
CA GLU A 210 1.77 4.53 -20.81
C GLU A 210 0.79 3.59 -20.10
N LEU A 211 0.60 3.79 -18.78
CA LEU A 211 -0.37 3.05 -17.98
C LEU A 211 -1.81 3.32 -18.46
N ALA A 212 -2.17 4.57 -18.70
CA ALA A 212 -3.48 4.94 -19.24
C ALA A 212 -3.71 4.31 -20.62
N ALA A 213 -2.74 4.37 -21.53
CA ALA A 213 -2.80 3.75 -22.84
C ALA A 213 -2.96 2.22 -22.76
N SER A 214 -2.44 1.57 -21.70
CA SER A 214 -2.61 0.14 -21.44
C SER A 214 -3.97 -0.23 -20.82
N GLY A 215 -4.86 0.75 -20.58
CA GLY A 215 -6.22 0.53 -20.09
C GLY A 215 -6.44 0.83 -18.61
N VAL A 216 -5.43 1.32 -17.89
CA VAL A 216 -5.59 1.77 -16.48
C VAL A 216 -6.59 2.95 -16.42
N LYS A 217 -7.52 2.88 -15.50
CA LYS A 217 -8.55 3.88 -15.26
C LYS A 217 -8.34 4.67 -13.97
N GLU A 218 -7.75 4.03 -12.95
CA GLU A 218 -7.41 4.67 -11.69
C GLU A 218 -5.90 4.58 -11.45
N LEU A 219 -5.26 5.75 -11.21
CA LEU A 219 -3.90 5.84 -10.68
C LEU A 219 -3.95 6.17 -9.19
N ILE A 220 -3.20 5.42 -8.41
CA ILE A 220 -3.06 5.64 -6.97
C ILE A 220 -1.62 6.09 -6.73
N LEU A 221 -1.47 7.38 -6.41
CA LEU A 221 -0.16 7.96 -6.14
C LEU A 221 0.31 7.53 -4.75
N ILE A 222 1.52 6.99 -4.70
CA ILE A 222 2.14 6.51 -3.46
C ILE A 222 3.57 7.03 -3.30
N ALA A 223 3.93 7.26 -2.05
CA ALA A 223 5.28 7.44 -1.53
C ALA A 223 5.22 7.09 -0.03
N GLN A 224 6.29 7.29 0.72
CA GLN A 224 6.19 7.30 2.18
C GLN A 224 5.47 8.55 2.70
N ASP A 225 5.57 9.65 1.94
CA ASP A 225 4.84 10.89 2.12
C ASP A 225 4.66 11.56 0.74
N VAL A 226 3.44 11.51 0.17
CA VAL A 226 3.19 12.10 -1.15
C VAL A 226 3.15 13.62 -1.12
N THR A 227 2.81 14.21 0.02
CA THR A 227 2.64 15.66 0.17
C THR A 227 3.95 16.44 0.11
N ARG A 228 5.08 15.75 0.34
CA ARG A 228 6.42 16.35 0.23
C ARG A 228 7.02 16.25 -1.17
N TYR A 229 6.28 15.71 -2.14
CA TYR A 229 6.80 15.56 -3.51
C TYR A 229 7.33 16.87 -4.08
N GLY A 230 8.51 16.79 -4.67
CA GLY A 230 9.20 17.91 -5.30
C GLY A 230 9.95 18.84 -4.34
N LYS A 231 9.89 18.60 -3.02
CA LYS A 231 10.60 19.45 -2.04
C LYS A 231 12.12 19.41 -2.22
N ASP A 232 12.64 18.27 -2.66
CA ASP A 232 14.04 18.00 -2.94
C ASP A 232 14.45 18.33 -4.39
N LEU A 233 13.48 18.59 -5.28
CA LEU A 233 13.73 19.03 -6.65
C LEU A 233 13.99 20.55 -6.70
N HIS A 234 15.04 20.95 -7.40
CA HIS A 234 15.46 22.35 -7.49
C HIS A 234 14.77 23.14 -8.62
N ASP A 235 13.92 22.48 -9.41
CA ASP A 235 13.19 23.07 -10.54
C ASP A 235 11.87 23.75 -10.16
N GLY A 236 11.50 23.73 -8.88
CA GLY A 236 10.24 24.28 -8.37
C GLY A 236 9.05 23.34 -8.46
N SER A 237 9.23 22.10 -8.95
CA SER A 237 8.18 21.10 -9.00
C SER A 237 7.57 20.84 -7.63
N ARG A 238 6.24 20.67 -7.58
CA ARG A 238 5.47 20.35 -6.37
C ARG A 238 4.29 19.46 -6.72
N LEU A 239 3.74 18.80 -5.71
CA LEU A 239 2.60 17.87 -5.87
C LEU A 239 1.40 18.50 -6.62
N PRO A 240 0.94 19.71 -6.31
CA PRO A 240 -0.19 20.31 -7.03
C PRO A 240 0.04 20.44 -8.54
N GLU A 241 1.25 20.82 -8.96
CA GLU A 241 1.59 20.90 -10.39
C GLU A 241 1.63 19.52 -11.05
N LEU A 242 2.23 18.54 -10.40
CA LEU A 242 2.23 17.16 -10.88
C LEU A 242 0.79 16.65 -11.09
N LEU A 243 -0.10 16.91 -10.13
CA LEU A 243 -1.51 16.50 -10.21
C LEU A 243 -2.23 17.14 -11.40
N ARG A 244 -2.01 18.43 -11.65
CA ARG A 244 -2.59 19.11 -12.84
C ARG A 244 -2.12 18.47 -14.14
N ARG A 245 -0.83 18.11 -14.21
CA ARG A 245 -0.27 17.42 -15.40
C ARG A 245 -0.86 16.02 -15.57
N LEU A 246 -1.01 15.23 -14.51
CA LEU A 246 -1.62 13.90 -14.54
C LEU A 246 -3.11 13.97 -14.93
N CYS A 247 -3.83 15.00 -14.49
CA CYS A 247 -5.23 15.21 -14.87
C CYS A 247 -5.44 15.46 -16.37
N ARG A 248 -4.41 15.90 -17.10
CA ARG A 248 -4.48 16.10 -18.56
C ARG A 248 -4.34 14.81 -19.36
N ILE A 249 -3.94 13.71 -18.74
CA ILE A 249 -3.73 12.42 -19.43
C ILE A 249 -5.10 11.83 -19.81
N ASP A 250 -5.31 11.56 -21.09
CA ASP A 250 -6.51 10.88 -21.56
C ASP A 250 -6.56 9.41 -21.10
N GLY A 251 -7.77 8.88 -20.94
CA GLY A 251 -7.98 7.49 -20.50
C GLY A 251 -8.03 7.31 -18.99
N LEU A 252 -7.38 8.17 -18.20
CA LEU A 252 -7.52 8.17 -16.75
C LEU A 252 -8.86 8.77 -16.32
N ARG A 253 -9.50 8.11 -15.36
CA ARG A 253 -10.75 8.56 -14.76
C ARG A 253 -10.57 9.00 -13.33
N TRP A 254 -9.80 8.28 -12.53
CA TRP A 254 -9.52 8.55 -11.14
C TRP A 254 -8.03 8.65 -10.85
N ILE A 255 -7.69 9.63 -10.02
CA ILE A 255 -6.36 9.81 -9.41
C ILE A 255 -6.60 9.91 -7.91
N ARG A 256 -5.98 9.01 -7.15
CA ARG A 256 -6.09 8.91 -5.69
C ARG A 256 -4.76 9.20 -5.03
N LEU A 257 -4.79 9.89 -3.89
CA LEU A 257 -3.62 10.14 -3.05
C LEU A 257 -3.69 9.27 -1.81
N LEU A 258 -2.62 8.52 -1.54
CA LEU A 258 -2.41 7.82 -0.28
C LEU A 258 -1.16 8.37 0.41
N TYR A 259 -1.11 8.25 1.76
CA TYR A 259 0.04 8.67 2.56
C TYR A 259 0.31 10.19 2.53
N CYS A 260 -0.70 10.99 2.82
CA CYS A 260 -0.54 12.44 3.03
C CYS A 260 -0.08 12.75 4.45
N TYR A 261 0.77 13.76 4.62
CA TYR A 261 1.24 14.17 5.94
C TYR A 261 0.60 15.50 6.37
N PRO A 262 0.10 15.62 7.61
CA PRO A 262 -0.76 16.76 8.01
C PRO A 262 -0.11 18.14 7.85
N ASP A 263 1.17 18.28 8.22
CA ASP A 263 1.91 19.53 8.18
C ASP A 263 2.29 20.02 6.77
N ALA A 264 2.10 19.17 5.77
CA ALA A 264 2.41 19.47 4.38
C ALA A 264 1.16 19.71 3.50
N ILE A 265 -0.04 19.77 4.10
CA ILE A 265 -1.28 20.10 3.39
C ILE A 265 -1.34 21.60 3.12
N THR A 266 -1.14 21.96 1.86
CA THR A 266 -1.18 23.38 1.41
C THR A 266 -2.56 23.75 0.86
N ASP A 267 -2.87 25.07 0.85
CA ASP A 267 -4.09 25.58 0.24
C ASP A 267 -4.15 25.24 -1.25
N GLU A 268 -3.02 25.32 -1.95
CA GLU A 268 -2.94 24.98 -3.37
C GLU A 268 -3.29 23.51 -3.63
N LEU A 269 -2.83 22.59 -2.77
CA LEU A 269 -3.20 21.17 -2.89
C LEU A 269 -4.70 20.99 -2.76
N LEU A 270 -5.33 21.65 -1.77
CA LEU A 270 -6.77 21.58 -1.56
C LEU A 270 -7.56 22.17 -2.74
N ASP A 271 -7.09 23.30 -3.32
CA ASP A 271 -7.71 23.91 -4.50
C ASP A 271 -7.65 22.99 -5.72
N VAL A 272 -6.51 22.32 -5.95
CA VAL A 272 -6.36 21.33 -7.03
C VAL A 272 -7.28 20.15 -6.79
N MET A 273 -7.33 19.62 -5.57
CA MET A 273 -8.24 18.53 -5.22
C MET A 273 -9.72 18.93 -5.38
N ALA A 274 -10.07 20.18 -5.08
CA ALA A 274 -11.44 20.67 -5.24
C ALA A 274 -11.84 20.83 -6.71
N SER A 275 -10.94 21.38 -7.53
CA SER A 275 -11.24 21.80 -8.91
C SER A 275 -11.10 20.68 -9.94
N GLU A 276 -10.13 19.78 -9.76
CA GLU A 276 -9.85 18.72 -10.72
C GLU A 276 -10.82 17.54 -10.57
N LYS A 277 -11.55 17.21 -11.63
CA LYS A 277 -12.60 16.17 -11.62
C LYS A 277 -12.04 14.74 -11.55
N LYS A 278 -10.81 14.53 -12.02
CA LYS A 278 -10.17 13.20 -11.99
C LYS A 278 -9.61 12.88 -10.62
N ILE A 279 -9.34 13.87 -9.77
CA ILE A 279 -8.89 13.63 -8.41
C ILE A 279 -10.09 13.23 -7.56
N VAL A 280 -10.08 12.01 -7.06
CA VAL A 280 -11.13 11.53 -6.16
C VAL A 280 -11.13 12.33 -4.87
N LYS A 281 -12.31 12.64 -4.34
CA LYS A 281 -12.46 13.36 -3.08
C LYS A 281 -12.21 12.39 -1.91
N TYR A 282 -10.98 11.98 -1.80
CA TYR A 282 -10.48 11.03 -0.80
C TYR A 282 -9.06 11.44 -0.41
N MET A 283 -8.77 11.47 0.88
CA MET A 283 -7.44 11.77 1.40
C MET A 283 -7.10 10.81 2.53
N ASP A 284 -6.01 10.05 2.38
CA ASP A 284 -5.43 9.26 3.44
C ASP A 284 -4.43 10.13 4.21
N LEU A 285 -4.78 10.45 5.46
CA LEU A 285 -4.09 11.40 6.32
C LEU A 285 -3.78 10.76 7.68
N PRO A 286 -2.70 9.95 7.81
CA PRO A 286 -2.33 9.31 9.05
C PRO A 286 -1.92 10.31 10.13
N LEU A 287 -2.79 10.59 11.08
CA LEU A 287 -2.56 11.54 12.18
C LEU A 287 -1.73 10.92 13.30
N GLN A 288 -1.90 9.63 13.52
CA GLN A 288 -1.30 8.79 14.57
C GLN A 288 -1.89 9.05 15.96
N HIS A 289 -1.99 10.28 16.41
CA HIS A 289 -2.60 10.69 17.70
C HIS A 289 -3.16 12.13 17.60
N CYS A 290 -3.79 12.63 18.66
CA CYS A 290 -4.22 14.03 18.77
C CYS A 290 -3.66 14.76 20.01
N SER A 291 -3.23 14.05 21.05
CA SER A 291 -2.56 14.65 22.21
C SER A 291 -1.24 15.30 21.79
N HIS A 292 -1.03 16.55 22.20
CA HIS A 292 0.18 17.28 21.90
C HIS A 292 1.44 16.59 22.46
N GLU A 293 1.36 16.09 23.69
CA GLU A 293 2.51 15.45 24.35
C GLU A 293 2.90 14.15 23.64
N VAL A 294 1.91 13.32 23.28
CA VAL A 294 2.15 12.07 22.55
C VAL A 294 2.70 12.36 21.14
N LEU A 295 2.12 13.33 20.42
CA LEU A 295 2.62 13.71 19.09
C LEU A 295 4.06 14.25 19.16
N ARG A 296 4.37 15.07 20.17
CA ARG A 296 5.73 15.57 20.40
C ARG A 296 6.71 14.42 20.66
N ALA A 297 6.32 13.45 21.48
CA ALA A 297 7.13 12.25 21.75
C ALA A 297 7.28 11.37 20.49
N MET A 298 6.29 11.35 19.59
CA MET A 298 6.36 10.72 18.28
C MET A 298 7.21 11.49 17.25
N HIS A 299 7.80 12.64 17.61
CA HIS A 299 8.46 13.59 16.68
C HIS A 299 7.52 14.09 15.58
N ARG A 300 6.24 14.33 15.94
CA ARG A 300 5.23 14.88 15.05
C ARG A 300 4.73 16.21 15.58
N ALA A 301 4.43 17.12 14.65
CA ALA A 301 3.80 18.39 14.99
C ALA A 301 2.28 18.21 15.15
N GLY A 302 1.67 19.05 15.99
CA GLY A 302 0.24 19.17 16.10
C GLY A 302 -0.27 19.05 17.53
N SER A 303 -1.55 19.39 17.66
CA SER A 303 -2.36 19.26 18.86
C SER A 303 -3.79 18.98 18.42
N ARG A 304 -4.66 18.57 19.36
CA ARG A 304 -6.09 18.35 19.06
C ARG A 304 -6.72 19.57 18.36
N GLY A 305 -6.44 20.79 18.85
CA GLY A 305 -6.98 22.02 18.27
C GLY A 305 -6.53 22.24 16.84
N GLU A 306 -5.20 22.19 16.59
CA GLU A 306 -4.63 22.39 15.26
C GLU A 306 -5.11 21.32 14.25
N LEU A 307 -5.21 20.06 14.68
CA LEU A 307 -5.72 18.98 13.82
C LEU A 307 -7.22 19.15 13.53
N THR A 308 -8.02 19.60 14.49
CA THR A 308 -9.43 19.91 14.29
C THR A 308 -9.59 21.03 13.26
N GLU A 309 -8.82 22.12 13.38
CA GLU A 309 -8.81 23.23 12.44
C GLU A 309 -8.38 22.79 11.03
N LEU A 310 -7.34 22.00 10.93
CA LEU A 310 -6.87 21.44 9.65
C LEU A 310 -7.97 20.62 8.97
N ILE A 311 -8.62 19.73 9.70
CA ILE A 311 -9.68 18.87 9.15
C ILE A 311 -10.91 19.71 8.73
N ALA A 312 -11.28 20.69 9.56
CA ALA A 312 -12.37 21.61 9.22
C ALA A 312 -12.04 22.40 7.93
N LYS A 313 -10.81 22.88 7.79
CA LYS A 313 -10.31 23.55 6.58
C LYS A 313 -10.36 22.61 5.36
N ILE A 314 -9.89 21.37 5.47
CA ILE A 314 -9.93 20.39 4.38
C ILE A 314 -11.37 20.15 3.93
N ARG A 315 -12.30 19.90 4.85
CA ARG A 315 -13.72 19.67 4.54
C ARG A 315 -14.41 20.88 3.92
N ALA A 316 -14.05 22.08 4.39
CA ALA A 316 -14.59 23.33 3.81
C ALA A 316 -14.09 23.59 2.40
N ARG A 317 -12.81 23.31 2.10
CA ARG A 317 -12.17 23.56 0.80
C ARG A 317 -12.50 22.47 -0.23
N VAL A 318 -12.70 21.23 0.22
CA VAL A 318 -13.00 20.08 -0.65
C VAL A 318 -14.31 19.42 -0.19
N PRO A 319 -15.47 19.98 -0.55
CA PRO A 319 -16.76 19.45 -0.13
C PRO A 319 -16.96 17.99 -0.54
N GLY A 320 -17.46 17.18 0.39
CA GLY A 320 -17.69 15.75 0.17
C GLY A 320 -16.43 14.87 0.20
N ILE A 321 -15.31 15.42 0.69
CA ILE A 321 -14.09 14.61 0.86
C ILE A 321 -14.30 13.52 1.91
N VAL A 322 -13.82 12.33 1.58
CA VAL A 322 -13.69 11.20 2.51
C VAL A 322 -12.29 11.26 3.12
N LEU A 323 -12.24 11.34 4.43
CA LEU A 323 -10.97 11.34 5.18
C LEU A 323 -10.72 9.95 5.75
N ARG A 324 -9.62 9.36 5.33
CA ARG A 324 -9.04 8.18 5.96
C ARG A 324 -7.92 8.62 6.88
N THR A 325 -7.88 8.05 8.08
CA THR A 325 -6.79 8.28 9.02
C THR A 325 -6.28 6.96 9.61
N THR A 326 -5.07 7.03 10.14
CA THR A 326 -4.49 5.96 10.96
C THR A 326 -4.15 6.54 12.31
N MET A 327 -4.58 5.84 13.38
CA MET A 327 -4.23 6.14 14.76
C MET A 327 -3.33 5.05 15.33
N MET A 328 -2.48 5.43 16.27
CA MET A 328 -1.61 4.54 17.02
C MET A 328 -1.89 4.75 18.50
N VAL A 329 -2.12 3.68 19.23
CA VAL A 329 -2.37 3.70 20.68
C VAL A 329 -1.33 2.89 21.42
N GLY A 330 -1.13 3.22 22.69
CA GLY A 330 -0.13 2.56 23.51
C GLY A 330 1.29 2.96 23.18
N PHE A 331 1.51 4.16 22.64
CA PHE A 331 2.83 4.74 22.47
C PHE A 331 3.48 4.99 23.84
N PRO A 332 4.80 4.82 24.03
CA PRO A 332 5.46 5.04 25.30
C PRO A 332 5.08 6.39 25.92
N GLY A 333 4.68 6.38 27.19
CA GLY A 333 4.23 7.57 27.93
C GLY A 333 2.79 8.02 27.65
N GLU A 334 2.03 7.37 26.76
CA GLU A 334 0.62 7.69 26.54
C GLU A 334 -0.21 7.37 27.81
N THR A 335 -0.75 8.40 28.43
CA THR A 335 -1.58 8.28 29.63
C THR A 335 -3.02 7.82 29.33
N ALA A 336 -3.80 7.49 30.34
CA ALA A 336 -5.24 7.23 30.19
C ALA A 336 -6.00 8.48 29.71
N ASP A 337 -5.58 9.68 30.13
CA ASP A 337 -6.19 10.94 29.72
C ASP A 337 -5.90 11.23 28.23
N ASP A 338 -4.67 10.98 27.74
CA ASP A 338 -4.32 11.11 26.33
C ASP A 338 -5.16 10.16 25.47
N PHE A 339 -5.35 8.91 25.91
CA PHE A 339 -6.19 7.95 25.20
C PHE A 339 -7.68 8.36 25.20
N ASN A 340 -8.21 8.87 26.33
CA ASN A 340 -9.56 9.39 26.39
C ASN A 340 -9.73 10.60 25.46
N GLU A 341 -8.77 11.51 25.43
CA GLU A 341 -8.74 12.64 24.49
C GLU A 341 -8.78 12.17 23.02
N LEU A 342 -8.03 11.12 22.68
CA LEU A 342 -8.05 10.53 21.34
C LEU A 342 -9.43 9.96 20.99
N CYS A 343 -10.08 9.26 21.91
CA CYS A 343 -11.42 8.73 21.71
C CYS A 343 -12.45 9.86 21.48
N GLU A 344 -12.40 10.92 22.30
CA GLU A 344 -13.28 12.08 22.14
C GLU A 344 -13.00 12.83 20.81
N PHE A 345 -11.74 12.99 20.42
CA PHE A 345 -11.36 13.56 19.14
C PHE A 345 -11.95 12.75 17.97
N ALA A 346 -11.82 11.43 17.98
CA ALA A 346 -12.38 10.59 16.93
C ALA A 346 -13.91 10.68 16.84
N LYS A 347 -14.62 10.78 18.00
CA LYS A 347 -16.08 11.01 18.06
C LYS A 347 -16.51 12.36 17.52
N GLU A 348 -15.71 13.40 17.78
CA GLU A 348 -15.96 14.77 17.31
C GLU A 348 -15.78 14.88 15.80
N ILE A 349 -14.62 14.41 15.32
CA ILE A 349 -14.21 14.53 13.90
C ILE A 349 -15.02 13.62 12.99
N LYS A 350 -15.34 12.40 13.44
CA LYS A 350 -16.10 11.40 12.66
C LYS A 350 -15.43 11.10 11.32
N PHE A 351 -14.23 10.56 11.39
CA PHE A 351 -13.55 10.10 10.17
C PHE A 351 -14.39 9.04 9.47
N GLU A 352 -14.53 9.19 8.16
CA GLU A 352 -15.24 8.22 7.31
C GLU A 352 -14.51 6.87 7.27
N ARG A 353 -13.19 6.90 7.38
CA ARG A 353 -12.32 5.73 7.43
C ARG A 353 -11.25 5.95 8.52
N LEU A 354 -11.12 5.02 9.45
CA LEU A 354 -10.08 5.05 10.48
C LEU A 354 -9.60 3.63 10.75
N GLY A 355 -8.27 3.46 10.70
CA GLY A 355 -7.60 2.28 11.23
C GLY A 355 -6.84 2.64 12.51
N CYS A 356 -6.80 1.72 13.47
CA CYS A 356 -6.03 1.88 14.69
C CYS A 356 -5.07 0.70 14.87
N PHE A 357 -3.82 1.00 15.23
CA PHE A 357 -2.79 0.02 15.52
C PHE A 357 -2.30 0.18 16.96
N ALA A 358 -2.06 -0.93 17.63
CA ALA A 358 -1.25 -0.96 18.85
C ALA A 358 0.20 -0.65 18.48
N PHE A 359 0.87 0.20 19.26
CA PHE A 359 2.29 0.52 19.04
C PHE A 359 3.15 -0.75 19.07
N SER A 360 3.97 -0.93 18.06
CA SER A 360 4.97 -1.98 17.96
C SER A 360 6.34 -1.40 18.30
N GLN A 361 7.01 -1.99 19.27
CA GLN A 361 8.34 -1.59 19.72
C GLN A 361 9.38 -2.13 18.73
N GLU A 362 9.85 -1.27 17.82
CA GLU A 362 10.70 -1.65 16.71
C GLU A 362 12.15 -1.27 16.93
N GLU A 363 13.05 -2.25 16.90
CA GLU A 363 14.49 -2.09 17.11
C GLU A 363 15.09 -0.99 16.22
N GLY A 364 16.01 -0.20 16.80
CA GLY A 364 16.71 0.88 16.11
C GLY A 364 15.88 2.14 15.88
N THR A 365 14.65 2.20 16.39
CA THR A 365 13.84 3.44 16.42
C THR A 365 13.97 4.14 17.77
N ASP A 366 13.80 5.46 17.79
CA ASP A 366 13.90 6.23 19.03
C ASP A 366 12.87 5.76 20.09
N ALA A 367 11.68 5.36 19.65
CA ALA A 367 10.62 4.85 20.52
C ALA A 367 10.91 3.46 21.13
N TYR A 368 11.86 2.73 20.57
CA TYR A 368 12.29 1.43 21.12
C TYR A 368 12.90 1.57 22.51
N ASP A 369 13.73 2.60 22.71
CA ASP A 369 14.51 2.84 23.92
C ASP A 369 13.78 3.74 24.95
N MET A 370 12.57 4.19 24.67
CA MET A 370 11.76 4.97 25.61
C MET A 370 11.37 4.14 26.84
N GLU A 371 11.44 4.74 28.04
CA GLU A 371 11.26 4.01 29.30
C GLU A 371 9.80 3.61 29.55
N ASP A 372 8.84 4.49 29.38
CA ASP A 372 7.44 4.32 29.75
C ASP A 372 6.65 3.43 28.76
N GLN A 373 7.17 2.23 28.48
CA GLN A 373 6.53 1.25 27.61
C GLN A 373 5.21 0.73 28.23
N ILE A 374 4.15 0.75 27.44
CA ILE A 374 2.83 0.26 27.86
C ILE A 374 2.74 -1.26 27.62
N PRO A 375 2.15 -2.04 28.55
CA PRO A 375 1.97 -3.48 28.35
C PRO A 375 1.14 -3.80 27.09
N GLN A 376 1.49 -4.88 26.39
CA GLN A 376 0.86 -5.26 25.12
C GLN A 376 -0.66 -5.44 25.24
N GLU A 377 -1.13 -6.05 26.34
CA GLU A 377 -2.55 -6.22 26.61
C GLU A 377 -3.30 -4.88 26.68
N GLU A 378 -2.70 -3.86 27.31
CA GLU A 378 -3.29 -2.53 27.39
C GLU A 378 -3.32 -1.82 26.02
N LYS A 379 -2.25 -1.95 25.24
CA LYS A 379 -2.21 -1.42 23.85
C LYS A 379 -3.35 -2.03 23.01
N GLU A 380 -3.52 -3.34 23.08
CA GLU A 380 -4.58 -4.06 22.35
C GLU A 380 -5.96 -3.65 22.85
N ARG A 381 -6.15 -3.53 24.15
CA ARG A 381 -7.41 -3.05 24.74
C ARG A 381 -7.77 -1.65 24.24
N ARG A 382 -6.83 -0.71 24.22
CA ARG A 382 -7.04 0.66 23.69
C ARG A 382 -7.39 0.63 22.21
N ARG A 383 -6.68 -0.16 21.40
CA ARG A 383 -6.98 -0.36 19.97
C ARG A 383 -8.42 -0.84 19.77
N ASP A 384 -8.83 -1.86 20.52
CA ASP A 384 -10.14 -2.48 20.35
C ASP A 384 -11.27 -1.51 20.74
N ILE A 385 -11.10 -0.73 21.82
CA ILE A 385 -12.05 0.31 22.23
C ILE A 385 -12.22 1.36 21.12
N LEU A 386 -11.13 1.89 20.58
CA LEU A 386 -11.19 2.91 19.52
C LEU A 386 -11.80 2.33 18.23
N MET A 387 -11.48 1.09 17.88
CA MET A 387 -12.04 0.44 16.70
C MET A 387 -13.53 0.12 16.83
N GLU A 388 -14.01 -0.31 18.00
CA GLU A 388 -15.45 -0.49 18.27
C GLU A 388 -16.22 0.83 18.13
N GLN A 389 -15.66 1.90 18.69
CA GLN A 389 -16.23 3.24 18.52
C GLN A 389 -16.28 3.66 17.05
N GLN A 390 -15.20 3.42 16.31
CA GLN A 390 -15.09 3.77 14.89
C GLN A 390 -16.07 2.96 14.03
N GLN A 391 -16.31 1.71 14.34
CA GLN A 391 -17.29 0.88 13.63
C GLN A 391 -18.68 1.54 13.65
N THR A 392 -19.10 2.09 14.82
CA THR A 392 -20.35 2.83 14.93
C THR A 392 -20.38 4.09 14.05
N ILE A 393 -19.25 4.80 13.96
CA ILE A 393 -19.13 6.02 13.13
C ILE A 393 -19.23 5.65 11.65
N MET A 394 -18.51 4.63 11.20
CA MET A 394 -18.53 4.14 9.82
C MET A 394 -19.92 3.66 9.42
N GLN A 395 -20.60 2.91 10.27
CA GLN A 395 -21.95 2.43 10.02
C GLN A 395 -22.91 3.60 9.79
N ARG A 396 -22.92 4.61 10.67
CA ARG A 396 -23.75 5.81 10.51
C ARG A 396 -23.43 6.60 9.25
N TRP A 397 -22.16 6.71 8.91
CA TRP A 397 -21.76 7.35 7.66
C TRP A 397 -22.25 6.56 6.44
N GLY A 398 -22.11 5.24 6.44
CA GLY A 398 -22.63 4.37 5.37
C GLY A 398 -24.15 4.50 5.23
N GLU A 399 -24.91 4.43 6.34
CA GLU A 399 -26.37 4.63 6.38
C GLU A 399 -26.77 5.98 5.78
N SER A 400 -26.02 7.05 6.04
CA SER A 400 -26.29 8.39 5.49
C SER A 400 -26.13 8.46 3.97
N ARG A 401 -25.50 7.46 3.34
CA ARG A 401 -25.31 7.36 1.89
C ARG A 401 -26.42 6.57 1.21
N VAL A 402 -27.24 5.85 1.94
CA VAL A 402 -28.38 5.11 1.40
C VAL A 402 -29.30 6.06 0.63
N GLY A 403 -29.75 5.65 -0.56
CA GLY A 403 -30.51 6.48 -1.50
C GLY A 403 -29.65 7.34 -2.43
N GLN A 404 -28.34 7.41 -2.24
CA GLN A 404 -27.44 8.11 -3.15
C GLN A 404 -27.08 7.23 -4.35
N THR A 405 -26.96 7.84 -5.52
CA THR A 405 -26.40 7.19 -6.71
C THR A 405 -24.93 7.54 -6.81
N VAL A 406 -24.06 6.52 -6.75
CA VAL A 406 -22.61 6.68 -6.83
C VAL A 406 -22.05 6.06 -8.11
N GLU A 407 -20.91 6.57 -8.56
CA GLU A 407 -20.13 5.94 -9.62
C GLU A 407 -19.26 4.85 -9.02
N VAL A 408 -19.31 3.64 -9.59
CA VAL A 408 -18.57 2.45 -9.14
C VAL A 408 -17.66 1.96 -10.26
N LEU A 409 -16.37 1.82 -9.96
CA LEU A 409 -15.44 1.05 -10.79
C LEU A 409 -15.68 -0.44 -10.51
N VAL A 410 -16.25 -1.14 -11.48
CA VAL A 410 -16.58 -2.57 -11.37
C VAL A 410 -15.30 -3.38 -11.31
N GLU A 411 -15.17 -4.25 -10.32
CA GLU A 411 -13.98 -5.08 -10.10
C GLU A 411 -14.24 -6.56 -10.43
N GLY A 412 -15.47 -7.03 -10.27
CA GLY A 412 -15.78 -8.42 -10.54
C GLY A 412 -17.21 -8.81 -10.25
N TYR A 413 -17.43 -10.13 -10.33
CA TYR A 413 -18.67 -10.78 -9.97
C TYR A 413 -18.40 -11.88 -8.94
N ASP A 414 -19.04 -11.79 -7.80
CA ASP A 414 -18.99 -12.81 -6.76
C ASP A 414 -20.03 -13.89 -7.08
N ARG A 415 -19.54 -15.08 -7.40
CA ARG A 415 -20.41 -16.22 -7.77
C ARG A 415 -21.17 -16.80 -6.59
N TYR A 416 -20.66 -16.64 -5.38
CA TYR A 416 -21.28 -17.16 -4.16
C TYR A 416 -22.39 -16.22 -3.67
N ALA A 417 -22.10 -14.91 -3.65
CA ALA A 417 -23.10 -13.90 -3.31
C ALA A 417 -24.08 -13.61 -4.46
N GLY A 418 -23.76 -14.02 -5.70
CA GLY A 418 -24.62 -13.80 -6.86
C GLY A 418 -24.75 -12.34 -7.29
N CYS A 419 -23.76 -11.51 -6.97
CA CYS A 419 -23.79 -10.07 -7.23
C CYS A 419 -22.46 -9.55 -7.79
N TRP A 420 -22.51 -8.38 -8.38
CA TRP A 420 -21.35 -7.63 -8.83
C TRP A 420 -20.74 -6.88 -7.64
N PHE A 421 -19.43 -6.61 -7.73
CA PHE A 421 -18.77 -5.76 -6.75
C PHE A 421 -17.78 -4.82 -7.42
N GLY A 422 -17.48 -3.74 -6.71
CA GLY A 422 -16.51 -2.74 -7.14
C GLY A 422 -16.27 -1.71 -6.05
N ARG A 423 -15.63 -0.61 -6.40
CA ARG A 423 -15.33 0.50 -5.47
C ARG A 423 -15.90 1.81 -5.99
N SER A 424 -16.34 2.65 -5.06
CA SER A 424 -16.65 4.05 -5.35
C SER A 424 -15.41 4.94 -5.17
N ALA A 425 -15.53 6.23 -5.49
CA ALA A 425 -14.48 7.20 -5.21
C ALA A 425 -14.13 7.30 -3.71
N ALA A 426 -15.03 6.84 -2.83
CA ALA A 426 -14.86 6.83 -1.38
C ALA A 426 -14.05 5.65 -0.85
N ASP A 427 -13.61 4.73 -1.71
CA ASP A 427 -13.03 3.45 -1.29
C ASP A 427 -11.68 3.22 -1.99
N ALA A 428 -10.60 3.16 -1.22
CA ALA A 428 -9.28 2.76 -1.71
C ALA A 428 -9.20 1.23 -1.86
N PRO A 429 -8.48 0.70 -2.87
CA PRO A 429 -8.37 -0.73 -3.06
C PRO A 429 -7.66 -1.41 -1.89
N GLU A 430 -8.11 -2.62 -1.55
CA GLU A 430 -7.49 -3.54 -0.59
C GLU A 430 -7.55 -3.09 0.90
N VAL A 431 -7.92 -1.83 1.18
CA VAL A 431 -7.96 -1.29 2.55
C VAL A 431 -9.33 -0.83 3.02
N ASP A 432 -10.21 -0.40 2.11
CA ASP A 432 -11.57 0.06 2.42
C ASP A 432 -12.63 -0.97 2.00
N GLY A 433 -13.88 -0.68 2.31
CA GLY A 433 -15.02 -1.51 1.90
C GLY A 433 -15.30 -1.49 0.40
N ARG A 434 -16.31 -2.25 0.00
CA ARG A 434 -16.76 -2.40 -1.39
C ARG A 434 -18.21 -2.00 -1.55
N VAL A 435 -18.59 -1.80 -2.81
CA VAL A 435 -19.99 -1.67 -3.21
C VAL A 435 -20.40 -2.97 -3.91
N PHE A 436 -21.29 -3.74 -3.29
CA PHE A 436 -21.91 -4.93 -3.88
C PHE A 436 -23.25 -4.54 -4.50
N PHE A 437 -23.54 -4.98 -5.70
CA PHE A 437 -24.76 -4.57 -6.39
C PHE A 437 -25.34 -5.62 -7.32
N THR A 438 -26.65 -5.58 -7.46
CA THR A 438 -27.38 -6.38 -8.45
C THR A 438 -27.53 -5.61 -9.75
N ALA A 439 -27.59 -6.31 -10.87
CA ALA A 439 -27.80 -5.74 -12.20
C ALA A 439 -28.98 -6.41 -12.89
N GLN A 440 -30.09 -5.69 -13.02
CA GLN A 440 -31.24 -6.13 -13.81
C GLN A 440 -31.04 -5.65 -15.26
N GLY A 441 -30.76 -6.58 -16.19
CA GLY A 441 -30.74 -6.25 -17.63
C GLY A 441 -29.40 -5.86 -18.24
N GLY A 442 -28.30 -6.12 -17.58
CA GLY A 442 -26.94 -5.89 -18.11
C GLY A 442 -25.89 -6.76 -17.42
N LYS A 443 -24.78 -7.04 -18.12
CA LYS A 443 -23.62 -7.70 -17.51
C LYS A 443 -22.46 -6.71 -17.46
N PRO A 444 -22.26 -5.98 -16.35
CA PRO A 444 -21.10 -5.11 -16.19
C PRO A 444 -19.79 -5.89 -16.39
N ARG A 445 -18.74 -5.21 -16.85
CA ARG A 445 -17.42 -5.81 -17.02
C ARG A 445 -16.44 -5.16 -16.04
N ALA A 446 -15.51 -5.94 -15.53
CA ALA A 446 -14.42 -5.40 -14.72
C ALA A 446 -13.66 -4.29 -15.48
N GLY A 447 -13.41 -3.18 -14.81
CA GLY A 447 -12.81 -1.96 -15.38
C GLY A 447 -13.82 -0.97 -15.97
N GLU A 448 -15.11 -1.29 -16.00
CA GLU A 448 -16.15 -0.31 -16.38
C GLU A 448 -16.58 0.53 -15.19
N PHE A 449 -16.97 1.78 -15.48
CA PHE A 449 -17.64 2.63 -14.51
C PHE A 449 -19.15 2.52 -14.68
N ARG A 450 -19.85 2.28 -13.58
CA ARG A 450 -21.32 2.14 -13.56
C ARG A 450 -21.92 2.97 -12.44
N LYS A 451 -23.14 3.44 -12.65
CA LYS A 451 -23.92 4.12 -11.60
C LYS A 451 -24.68 3.09 -10.80
N VAL A 452 -24.55 3.15 -9.48
CA VAL A 452 -25.20 2.25 -8.53
C VAL A 452 -25.99 3.09 -7.53
N LEU A 453 -27.27 2.80 -7.34
CA LEU A 453 -28.09 3.31 -6.25
C LEU A 453 -27.76 2.52 -5.01
N LEU A 454 -27.28 3.16 -3.96
CA LEU A 454 -27.00 2.53 -2.68
C LEU A 454 -28.31 2.27 -1.92
N THR A 455 -28.53 1.03 -1.49
CA THR A 455 -29.78 0.60 -0.84
C THR A 455 -29.61 0.24 0.63
N GLU A 456 -28.42 -0.20 1.01
CA GLU A 456 -28.14 -0.65 2.38
C GLU A 456 -26.66 -0.48 2.72
N CYS A 457 -26.34 -0.35 4.02
CA CYS A 457 -24.98 -0.39 4.54
C CYS A 457 -24.83 -1.66 5.40
N LEU A 458 -23.80 -2.43 5.11
CA LEU A 458 -23.48 -3.67 5.84
C LEU A 458 -22.02 -3.59 6.32
N ASP A 459 -21.83 -3.31 7.60
CA ASP A 459 -20.53 -3.06 8.22
C ASP A 459 -19.78 -1.91 7.49
N CYS A 460 -18.70 -2.21 6.80
CA CYS A 460 -17.94 -1.23 6.01
C CYS A 460 -18.30 -1.24 4.51
N ASP A 461 -19.14 -2.17 4.06
CA ASP A 461 -19.56 -2.35 2.67
C ASP A 461 -20.90 -1.67 2.39
N MET A 462 -21.15 -1.36 1.13
CA MET A 462 -22.43 -0.84 0.66
C MET A 462 -23.10 -1.85 -0.27
N LEU A 463 -24.42 -2.03 -0.11
CA LEU A 463 -25.24 -2.76 -1.06
C LEU A 463 -25.97 -1.80 -2.00
N GLY A 464 -26.29 -2.25 -3.21
CA GLY A 464 -26.96 -1.39 -4.16
C GLY A 464 -27.52 -2.09 -5.38
N GLU A 465 -28.07 -1.28 -6.27
CA GLU A 465 -28.65 -1.72 -7.54
C GLU A 465 -28.09 -0.89 -8.68
N LEU A 466 -27.80 -1.56 -9.81
CA LEU A 466 -27.35 -0.89 -11.02
C LEU A 466 -28.45 0.04 -11.53
N VAL A 467 -28.09 1.29 -11.82
CA VAL A 467 -29.01 2.30 -12.40
C VAL A 467 -28.66 2.50 -13.86
N GLY A 468 -29.55 2.13 -14.75
CA GLY A 468 -29.54 2.45 -16.19
C GLY A 468 -28.55 1.66 -17.02
#